data_158c890bd2bf3fe08766345ecbf55f58
#
_entry.id   158c890bd2bf3fe08766345ecbf55f58
#
_cell.length_a   1.000
_cell.length_b   1.000
_cell.length_c   1.000
_cell.angle_alpha   90.00
_cell.angle_beta   90.00
_cell.angle_gamma   90.00
#
_symmetry.space_group_name_H-M   'P 1'
#
loop_
_entity.id
_entity.type
_entity.pdbx_description
1 polymer ?
#
loop_
_entity_poly.entity_id
_entity_poly.type
_entity_poly.pdbx_seq_one_letter_code
_entity_poly.pdbx_strand_id
1 'polypeptide(L)'
;RVLIFITGFTIDISQKEESILALFEGLSKGQESVLRMYFGLGGKHKTTLEKIGHDLDLTVEDVFQMKNEGIREFIKLIVSTGILGDKDKSFSDEFIESSDAKFLDEFMMKFIA
;
A
#
# COMPACT_ATOMS: atom_id res chain seq x y z
N ARG A 1 -19.80 -4.86 12.56
CA ARG A 1 -19.43 -4.82 11.13
C ARG A 1 -19.62 -3.40 10.62
N VAL A 2 -18.55 -2.83 10.11
CA VAL A 2 -18.55 -1.45 9.60
C VAL A 2 -18.33 -1.48 8.10
N LEU A 3 -19.21 -0.82 7.36
CA LEU A 3 -19.15 -0.76 5.90
C LEU A 3 -18.93 0.69 5.47
N ILE A 4 -18.10 0.90 4.46
CA ILE A 4 -17.94 2.20 3.83
C ILE A 4 -18.15 2.07 2.33
N PHE A 5 -18.60 3.15 1.72
CA PHE A 5 -18.77 3.23 0.27
C PHE A 5 -17.62 4.06 -0.31
N ILE A 6 -16.90 3.47 -1.24
CA ILE A 6 -15.84 4.17 -1.97
C ILE A 6 -16.10 3.96 -3.45
N THR A 7 -16.38 5.04 -4.17
CA THR A 7 -16.56 5.02 -5.62
C THR A 7 -17.54 3.94 -6.09
N GLY A 8 -18.69 3.81 -5.39
CA GLY A 8 -19.71 2.83 -5.73
C GLY A 8 -19.48 1.44 -5.16
N PHE A 9 -18.46 1.25 -4.34
CA PHE A 9 -18.20 -0.02 -3.68
C PHE A 9 -18.48 0.06 -2.20
N THR A 10 -18.89 -1.07 -1.66
CA THR A 10 -19.03 -1.23 -0.22
C THR A 10 -17.86 -2.07 0.28
N ILE A 11 -17.06 -1.50 1.17
CA ILE A 11 -15.92 -2.17 1.77
C ILE A 11 -16.21 -2.38 3.24
N ASP A 12 -16.02 -3.61 3.70
CA ASP A 12 -16.13 -3.92 5.12
C ASP A 12 -14.84 -3.52 5.82
N ILE A 13 -14.85 -2.35 6.46
CA ILE A 13 -13.64 -1.82 7.10
C ILE A 13 -13.30 -2.51 8.41
N SER A 14 -14.20 -3.34 8.95
CA SER A 14 -13.88 -4.11 10.16
C SER A 14 -12.75 -5.13 9.91
N GLN A 15 -12.58 -5.55 8.64
CA GLN A 15 -11.53 -6.49 8.25
C GLN A 15 -10.49 -5.86 7.34
N LYS A 16 -10.53 -4.54 7.19
CA LYS A 16 -9.68 -3.84 6.22
C LYS A 16 -8.20 -4.05 6.49
N GLU A 17 -7.76 -3.88 7.75
CA GLU A 17 -6.36 -4.05 8.11
C GLU A 17 -5.89 -5.47 7.86
N GLU A 18 -6.68 -6.48 8.25
CA GLU A 18 -6.34 -7.88 7.99
C GLU A 18 -6.21 -8.15 6.50
N SER A 19 -7.13 -7.60 5.68
CA SER A 19 -7.08 -7.78 4.24
C SER A 19 -5.84 -7.14 3.63
N ILE A 20 -5.47 -5.95 4.10
CA ILE A 20 -4.27 -5.26 3.65
C ILE A 20 -3.03 -6.09 4.01
N LEU A 21 -2.95 -6.57 5.25
CA LEU A 21 -1.81 -7.36 5.70
C LEU A 21 -1.70 -8.68 4.95
N ALA A 22 -2.83 -9.31 4.64
CA ALA A 22 -2.84 -10.53 3.84
C ALA A 22 -2.29 -10.28 2.42
N LEU A 23 -2.64 -9.14 1.82
CA LEU A 23 -2.12 -8.78 0.51
C LEU A 23 -0.63 -8.47 0.56
N PHE A 24 -0.13 -7.98 1.67
CA PHE A 24 1.30 -7.72 1.84
C PHE A 24 2.14 -8.99 1.76
N GLU A 25 1.56 -10.16 1.99
CA GLU A 25 2.28 -11.43 1.81
C GLU A 25 2.72 -11.64 0.37
N GLY A 26 2.08 -10.98 -0.59
CA GLY A 26 2.49 -11.01 -2.00
C GLY A 26 3.66 -10.09 -2.32
N LEU A 27 4.13 -9.32 -1.34
CA LEU A 27 5.28 -8.43 -1.49
C LEU A 27 6.55 -9.10 -0.98
N SER A 28 7.72 -8.56 -1.34
CA SER A 28 8.95 -8.99 -0.70
C SER A 28 8.92 -8.60 0.78
N LYS A 29 9.72 -9.30 1.60
CA LYS A 29 9.78 -8.97 3.03
C LYS A 29 10.25 -7.56 3.29
N GLY A 30 11.19 -7.09 2.48
CA GLY A 30 11.68 -5.71 2.60
C GLY A 30 10.61 -4.69 2.29
N GLN A 31 9.88 -4.89 1.21
CA GLN A 31 8.77 -4.01 0.83
C GLN A 31 7.69 -4.01 1.91
N GLU A 32 7.32 -5.19 2.39
CA GLU A 32 6.33 -5.33 3.44
C GLU A 32 6.73 -4.58 4.71
N SER A 33 7.97 -4.77 5.16
CA SER A 33 8.48 -4.08 6.36
C SER A 33 8.45 -2.57 6.20
N VAL A 34 8.92 -2.07 5.06
CA VAL A 34 8.93 -0.64 4.79
C VAL A 34 7.52 -0.07 4.81
N LEU A 35 6.57 -0.74 4.16
CA LEU A 35 5.19 -0.24 4.10
C LEU A 35 4.52 -0.27 5.47
N ARG A 36 4.74 -1.32 6.25
CA ARG A 36 4.19 -1.39 7.61
C ARG A 36 4.71 -0.26 8.48
N MET A 37 6.00 0.03 8.41
CA MET A 37 6.61 1.08 9.21
C MET A 37 6.22 2.47 8.72
N TYR A 38 6.19 2.66 7.40
CA TYR A 38 5.90 3.97 6.83
C TYR A 38 4.44 4.39 7.09
N PHE A 39 3.49 3.48 6.95
CA PHE A 39 2.07 3.77 7.14
C PHE A 39 1.53 3.40 8.52
N GLY A 40 2.35 2.79 9.37
CA GLY A 40 1.93 2.43 10.72
C GLY A 40 0.94 1.27 10.77
N LEU A 41 1.22 0.19 10.07
CA LEU A 41 0.32 -0.98 9.99
C LEU A 41 0.85 -2.16 10.81
N GLY A 42 -0.07 -3.03 11.21
CA GLY A 42 0.28 -4.28 11.89
C GLY A 42 0.97 -4.07 13.23
N GLY A 43 0.50 -3.11 14.02
CA GLY A 43 1.08 -2.83 15.33
C GLY A 43 2.32 -1.94 15.28
N LYS A 44 2.73 -1.51 14.11
CA LYS A 44 3.83 -0.57 13.96
C LYS A 44 3.36 0.86 14.10
N HIS A 45 4.26 1.76 14.46
CA HIS A 45 4.00 3.18 14.47
C HIS A 45 4.44 3.79 13.15
N LYS A 46 3.68 4.80 12.69
CA LYS A 46 4.04 5.54 11.49
C LYS A 46 5.42 6.16 11.67
N THR A 47 6.31 5.92 10.71
CA THR A 47 7.73 6.20 10.86
C THR A 47 8.26 6.93 9.62
N THR A 48 9.27 7.77 9.80
CA THR A 48 9.91 8.49 8.70
C THR A 48 10.82 7.58 7.89
N LEU A 49 11.12 7.99 6.66
CA LEU A 49 12.05 7.25 5.80
C LEU A 49 13.44 7.14 6.44
N GLU A 50 13.90 8.19 7.12
CA GLU A 50 15.19 8.20 7.80
C GLU A 50 15.24 7.15 8.91
N LYS A 51 14.20 7.09 9.70
CA LYS A 51 14.13 6.14 10.82
C LYS A 51 14.05 4.70 10.28
N ILE A 52 13.27 4.48 9.23
CA ILE A 52 13.18 3.17 8.61
C ILE A 52 14.55 2.74 8.08
N GLY A 53 15.24 3.65 7.39
CA GLY A 53 16.58 3.37 6.89
C GLY A 53 17.55 3.00 8.00
N HIS A 54 17.49 3.72 9.11
CA HIS A 54 18.32 3.41 10.28
C HIS A 54 18.00 2.02 10.83
N ASP A 55 16.71 1.72 10.99
CA ASP A 55 16.27 0.46 11.60
C ASP A 55 16.56 -0.76 10.72
N LEU A 56 16.51 -0.59 9.40
CA LEU A 56 16.72 -1.67 8.45
C LEU A 56 18.12 -1.68 7.83
N ASP A 57 18.99 -0.77 8.25
CA ASP A 57 20.34 -0.61 7.72
C ASP A 57 20.33 -0.35 6.21
N LEU A 58 19.48 0.59 5.81
CA LEU A 58 19.33 1.00 4.41
C LEU A 58 19.48 2.52 4.29
N THR A 59 19.81 3.00 3.11
CA THR A 59 19.82 4.43 2.85
C THR A 59 18.40 4.95 2.74
N VAL A 60 18.18 6.24 2.95
CA VAL A 60 16.88 6.88 2.76
C VAL A 60 16.40 6.68 1.34
N GLU A 61 17.30 6.77 0.36
CA GLU A 61 16.97 6.59 -1.04
C GLU A 61 16.48 5.16 -1.32
N ASP A 62 17.16 4.16 -0.76
CA ASP A 62 16.73 2.76 -0.89
C ASP A 62 15.35 2.55 -0.29
N VAL A 63 15.10 3.11 0.89
CA VAL A 63 13.79 3.01 1.54
C VAL A 63 12.72 3.68 0.68
N PHE A 64 13.02 4.85 0.13
CA PHE A 64 12.10 5.58 -0.73
C PHE A 64 11.71 4.74 -1.95
N GLN A 65 12.69 4.13 -2.62
CA GLN A 65 12.42 3.27 -3.78
C GLN A 65 11.62 2.04 -3.39
N MET A 66 11.99 1.38 -2.30
CA MET A 66 11.26 0.20 -1.81
C MET A 66 9.83 0.53 -1.47
N LYS A 67 9.59 1.69 -0.86
CA LYS A 67 8.25 2.16 -0.56
C LYS A 67 7.43 2.30 -1.83
N ASN A 68 7.96 3.00 -2.82
CA ASN A 68 7.23 3.25 -4.06
C ASN A 68 6.97 1.96 -4.84
N GLU A 69 7.98 1.12 -4.98
CA GLU A 69 7.82 -0.16 -5.67
C GLU A 69 6.85 -1.07 -4.93
N GLY A 70 6.93 -1.08 -3.61
CA GLY A 70 6.00 -1.86 -2.78
C GLY A 70 4.56 -1.41 -2.95
N ILE A 71 4.33 -0.10 -3.01
CA ILE A 71 2.98 0.42 -3.24
C ILE A 71 2.49 0.03 -4.63
N ARG A 72 3.33 0.12 -5.65
CA ARG A 72 2.94 -0.28 -7.00
C ARG A 72 2.53 -1.75 -7.05
N GLU A 73 3.33 -2.63 -6.45
CA GLU A 73 2.98 -4.04 -6.37
C GLU A 73 1.69 -4.27 -5.59
N PHE A 74 1.50 -3.54 -4.50
CA PHE A 74 0.29 -3.62 -3.71
C PHE A 74 -0.94 -3.21 -4.52
N ILE A 75 -0.85 -2.13 -5.29
CA ILE A 75 -1.95 -1.69 -6.15
C ILE A 75 -2.27 -2.75 -7.20
N LYS A 76 -1.25 -3.37 -7.79
CA LYS A 76 -1.46 -4.46 -8.74
C LYS A 76 -2.19 -5.64 -8.10
N LEU A 77 -1.84 -5.97 -6.87
CA LEU A 77 -2.52 -7.05 -6.13
C LEU A 77 -3.98 -6.69 -5.86
N ILE A 78 -4.25 -5.47 -5.44
CA ILE A 78 -5.62 -5.02 -5.19
C ILE A 78 -6.45 -5.11 -6.47
N VAL A 79 -5.90 -4.63 -7.57
CA VAL A 79 -6.60 -4.66 -8.87
C VAL A 79 -6.88 -6.10 -9.28
N SER A 80 -5.92 -7.01 -9.10
CA SER A 80 -6.09 -8.41 -9.47
C SER A 80 -7.13 -9.13 -8.62
N THR A 81 -7.35 -8.69 -7.37
CA THR A 81 -8.35 -9.31 -6.50
C THR A 81 -9.77 -8.80 -6.77
N GLY A 82 -9.91 -7.75 -7.56
CA GLY A 82 -11.21 -7.16 -7.86
C GLY A 82 -11.80 -6.32 -6.73
N ILE A 83 -11.05 -6.02 -5.69
CA ILE A 83 -11.52 -5.21 -4.56
C ILE A 83 -11.99 -3.83 -5.03
N LEU A 84 -11.32 -3.26 -6.02
CA LEU A 84 -11.67 -1.96 -6.60
C LEU A 84 -12.71 -2.08 -7.72
N GLY A 85 -13.13 -3.29 -8.07
CA GLY A 85 -14.11 -3.54 -9.12
C GLY A 85 -13.47 -3.85 -10.47
N ASP A 86 -14.16 -4.69 -11.23
CA ASP A 86 -13.64 -5.21 -12.52
C ASP A 86 -13.64 -4.14 -13.61
N LYS A 87 -14.31 -3.02 -13.40
CA LYS A 87 -14.53 -2.03 -14.45
C LYS A 87 -13.55 -0.86 -14.40
N ASP A 88 -12.71 -0.79 -13.38
CA ASP A 88 -11.79 0.33 -13.28
C ASP A 88 -10.53 0.05 -14.10
N LYS A 89 -10.59 0.49 -15.37
CA LYS A 89 -9.47 0.34 -16.30
C LYS A 89 -8.41 1.42 -16.10
N SER A 90 -8.61 2.34 -15.15
CA SER A 90 -7.66 3.42 -14.90
C SER A 90 -6.39 2.91 -14.20
N PHE A 91 -6.41 1.69 -13.66
CA PHE A 91 -5.26 1.09 -13.00
C PHE A 91 -4.60 0.01 -13.85
N SER A 92 -4.28 0.32 -15.11
CA SER A 92 -3.46 -0.58 -15.93
C SER A 92 -2.05 -0.66 -15.35
N ASP A 93 -1.34 -1.75 -15.67
CA ASP A 93 0.05 -1.91 -15.22
C ASP A 93 0.91 -0.73 -15.65
N GLU A 94 0.71 -0.26 -16.88
CA GLU A 94 1.45 0.88 -17.40
C GLU A 94 1.19 2.15 -16.59
N PHE A 95 -0.05 2.41 -16.23
CA PHE A 95 -0.40 3.55 -15.38
C PHE A 95 0.26 3.44 -14.02
N ILE A 96 0.20 2.26 -13.40
CA ILE A 96 0.78 2.03 -12.08
C ILE A 96 2.30 2.24 -12.12
N GLU A 97 2.98 1.70 -13.13
CA GLU A 97 4.43 1.84 -13.25
C GLU A 97 4.87 3.29 -13.46
N SER A 98 4.04 4.12 -14.08
CA SER A 98 4.34 5.52 -14.32
C SER A 98 3.94 6.46 -13.18
N SER A 99 3.29 5.94 -12.14
CA SER A 99 2.80 6.75 -11.02
C SER A 99 3.97 7.28 -10.19
N ASP A 100 3.86 8.55 -9.77
CA ASP A 100 4.88 9.17 -8.93
C ASP A 100 4.64 8.89 -7.44
N ALA A 101 5.62 9.25 -6.61
CA ALA A 101 5.56 9.01 -5.17
C ALA A 101 4.36 9.69 -4.52
N LYS A 102 4.02 10.90 -4.95
CA LYS A 102 2.91 11.63 -4.38
C LYS A 102 1.59 10.91 -4.60
N PHE A 103 1.36 10.45 -5.83
CA PHE A 103 0.15 9.69 -6.16
C PHE A 103 0.09 8.40 -5.33
N LEU A 104 1.20 7.70 -5.25
CA LEU A 104 1.27 6.41 -4.53
C LEU A 104 0.96 6.60 -3.04
N ASP A 105 1.55 7.61 -2.42
CA ASP A 105 1.30 7.89 -1.01
C ASP A 105 -0.16 8.29 -0.78
N GLU A 106 -0.71 9.15 -1.62
CA GLU A 106 -2.10 9.58 -1.50
C GLU A 106 -3.07 8.41 -1.68
N PHE A 107 -2.79 7.52 -2.63
CA PHE A 107 -3.61 6.32 -2.83
C PHE A 107 -3.63 5.47 -1.56
N MET A 108 -2.47 5.19 -0.99
CA MET A 108 -2.38 4.37 0.21
C MET A 108 -3.06 5.03 1.39
N MET A 109 -2.88 6.33 1.57
CA MET A 109 -3.50 7.04 2.69
C MET A 109 -5.03 7.01 2.60
N LYS A 110 -5.57 7.16 1.41
CA LYS A 110 -7.02 7.05 1.19
C LYS A 110 -7.52 5.63 1.37
N PHE A 111 -6.74 4.66 0.93
CA PHE A 111 -7.13 3.26 1.03
C PHE A 111 -7.12 2.77 2.48
N ILE A 112 -6.13 3.20 3.26
CA ILE A 112 -5.96 2.79 4.65
C ILE A 112 -6.92 3.54 5.58
N ALA A 113 -7.22 4.79 5.27
CA ALA A 113 -8.03 5.68 6.12
C ALA A 113 -9.44 5.15 6.43
#